data_0625056c1518f757a8d12b685b52bc25
#
_entry.id   0625056c1518f757a8d12b685b52bc25
#
_cell.length_a   1.000
_cell.length_b   1.000
_cell.length_c   1.000
_cell.angle_alpha   90.00
_cell.angle_beta   90.00
_cell.angle_gamma   90.00
#
_symmetry.space_group_name_H-M   'P 1'
#
loop_
_entity.id
_entity.type
_entity.pdbx_description
1 polymer ?
#
loop_
_entity_poly.entity_id
_entity_poly.type
_entity_poly.pdbx_seq_one_letter_code
_entity_poly.pdbx_strand_id
1 'polypeptide(L)'
;MKSFIAKQYACPVEYTLTLIGGKWKPVILWHLANDGIKRYGEIKKLLIGITHKMLSQQLKELEADGLIHREEYHQIPPKVEYSLTDKGKTLIPILQLMCQWGQENMEHI
;
A
#
# COMPACT_ATOMS: atom_id res chain seq x y z
N MET A 1 -5.50 -22.95 -10.89
CA MET A 1 -4.83 -21.67 -10.61
C MET A 1 -4.32 -21.57 -9.18
N LYS A 2 -5.21 -21.71 -8.19
CA LYS A 2 -4.79 -21.57 -6.79
C LYS A 2 -3.73 -22.59 -6.39
N SER A 3 -3.86 -23.85 -6.82
CA SER A 3 -2.88 -24.89 -6.50
C SER A 3 -1.53 -24.62 -7.15
N PHE A 4 -1.54 -24.06 -8.37
CA PHE A 4 -0.31 -23.68 -9.06
C PHE A 4 0.41 -22.55 -8.32
N ILE A 5 -0.34 -21.51 -7.92
CA ILE A 5 0.22 -20.37 -7.17
C ILE A 5 0.78 -20.86 -5.83
N ALA A 6 0.02 -21.69 -5.13
CA ALA A 6 0.44 -22.20 -3.82
C ALA A 6 1.76 -22.96 -3.88
N LYS A 7 2.06 -23.61 -5.02
CA LYS A 7 3.32 -24.35 -5.19
C LYS A 7 4.55 -23.45 -5.30
N GLN A 8 4.36 -22.16 -5.60
CA GLN A 8 5.45 -21.22 -5.77
C GLN A 8 5.93 -20.63 -4.44
N TYR A 9 5.17 -20.85 -3.37
CA TYR A 9 5.44 -20.23 -2.07
C TYR A 9 5.53 -21.29 -1.00
N ALA A 10 6.47 -21.11 -0.08
CA ALA A 10 6.63 -22.02 1.06
C ALA A 10 5.42 -21.97 2.00
N CYS A 11 4.79 -20.79 2.13
CA CYS A 11 3.59 -20.62 2.96
C CYS A 11 2.82 -19.36 2.52
N PRO A 12 1.54 -19.23 2.94
CA PRO A 12 0.74 -18.05 2.59
C PRO A 12 1.31 -16.71 3.05
N VAL A 13 2.09 -16.70 4.14
CA VAL A 13 2.76 -15.47 4.60
C VAL A 13 3.72 -14.97 3.53
N GLU A 14 4.47 -15.89 2.91
CA GLU A 14 5.40 -15.54 1.84
C GLU A 14 4.68 -14.90 0.66
N TYR A 15 3.54 -15.45 0.27
CA TYR A 15 2.72 -14.85 -0.79
C TYR A 15 2.30 -13.41 -0.42
N THR A 16 1.78 -13.23 0.79
CA THR A 16 1.34 -11.91 1.25
C THR A 16 2.48 -10.90 1.20
N LEU A 17 3.67 -11.31 1.62
CA LEU A 17 4.85 -10.44 1.60
C LEU A 17 5.27 -10.04 0.19
N THR A 18 4.97 -10.84 -0.83
CA THR A 18 5.25 -10.42 -2.21
C THR A 18 4.38 -9.25 -2.63
N LEU A 19 3.20 -9.11 -2.04
CA LEU A 19 2.25 -8.05 -2.37
C LEU A 19 2.43 -6.80 -1.52
N ILE A 20 2.75 -6.96 -0.24
CA ILE A 20 2.80 -5.84 0.70
C ILE A 20 4.11 -5.73 1.46
N GLY A 21 5.12 -6.53 1.10
CA GLY A 21 6.39 -6.51 1.81
C GLY A 21 7.22 -5.26 1.52
N GLY A 22 8.33 -5.14 2.25
CA GLY A 22 9.21 -4.01 2.15
C GLY A 22 8.81 -2.88 3.09
N LYS A 23 9.53 -1.77 2.96
CA LYS A 23 9.37 -0.63 3.86
C LYS A 23 8.12 0.20 3.55
N TRP A 24 7.83 0.42 2.26
CA TRP A 24 6.91 1.48 1.87
C TRP A 24 5.49 1.03 1.56
N LYS A 25 5.30 -0.16 0.98
CA LYS A 25 3.97 -0.61 0.57
C LYS A 25 2.97 -0.67 1.72
N PRO A 26 3.31 -1.30 2.87
CA PRO A 26 2.36 -1.32 3.98
C PRO A 26 2.00 0.08 4.49
N VAL A 27 2.97 1.00 4.47
CA VAL A 27 2.75 2.38 4.94
C VAL A 27 1.83 3.12 3.99
N ILE A 28 2.03 2.97 2.67
CA ILE A 28 1.14 3.56 1.67
C ILE A 28 -0.29 3.05 1.88
N LEU A 29 -0.44 1.73 1.98
CA LEU A 29 -1.75 1.11 2.18
C LEU A 29 -2.41 1.59 3.47
N TRP A 30 -1.64 1.71 4.55
CA TRP A 30 -2.14 2.20 5.83
C TRP A 30 -2.72 3.62 5.73
N HIS A 31 -2.00 4.51 5.07
CA HIS A 31 -2.49 5.89 4.91
C HIS A 31 -3.75 5.95 4.05
N LEU A 32 -3.82 5.14 2.98
CA LEU A 32 -5.04 5.09 2.17
C LEU A 32 -6.21 4.47 2.93
N ALA A 33 -5.93 3.49 3.79
CA ALA A 33 -6.98 2.88 4.61
C ALA A 33 -7.51 3.84 5.67
N ASN A 34 -6.61 4.59 6.29
CA ASN A 34 -6.93 5.43 7.44
C ASN A 34 -7.48 6.79 7.03
N ASP A 35 -6.94 7.39 6.00
CA ASP A 35 -7.26 8.76 5.59
C ASP A 35 -8.11 8.84 4.32
N GLY A 36 -8.30 7.72 3.60
CA GLY A 36 -9.05 7.67 2.37
C GLY A 36 -8.25 8.10 1.15
N ILE A 37 -8.93 8.67 0.16
CA ILE A 37 -8.34 9.05 -1.12
C ILE A 37 -7.25 10.09 -0.94
N LYS A 38 -6.11 9.88 -1.65
CA LYS A 38 -4.98 10.81 -1.58
C LYS A 38 -4.39 11.04 -2.96
N ARG A 39 -3.87 12.26 -3.14
CA ARG A 39 -3.08 12.61 -4.32
C ARG A 39 -1.62 12.20 -4.11
N TYR A 40 -0.90 12.07 -5.21
CA TYR A 40 0.52 11.70 -5.19
C TYR A 40 1.34 12.56 -4.22
N GLY A 41 1.18 13.89 -4.30
CA GLY A 41 1.93 14.81 -3.45
C GLY A 41 1.62 14.65 -1.97
N GLU A 42 0.36 14.30 -1.65
CA GLU A 42 -0.04 14.07 -0.26
C GLU A 42 0.64 12.82 0.29
N ILE A 43 0.66 11.74 -0.52
CA ILE A 43 1.36 10.51 -0.13
C ILE A 43 2.85 10.78 0.04
N LYS A 44 3.45 11.51 -0.89
CA LYS A 44 4.87 11.84 -0.85
C LYS A 44 5.26 12.54 0.45
N LYS A 45 4.43 13.46 0.92
CA LYS A 45 4.68 14.19 2.16
C LYS A 45 4.63 13.30 3.39
N LEU A 46 3.75 12.28 3.38
CA LEU A 46 3.61 11.38 4.51
C LEU A 46 4.75 10.36 4.63
N LEU A 47 5.35 9.99 3.50
CA LEU A 47 6.42 9.01 3.48
C LEU A 47 7.78 9.71 3.50
N ILE A 48 8.18 10.13 4.69
CA ILE A 48 9.41 10.89 4.88
C ILE A 48 10.62 10.10 4.37
N GLY A 49 11.37 10.72 3.45
CA GLY A 49 12.58 10.13 2.91
C GLY A 49 12.39 9.33 1.64
N ILE A 50 11.16 9.09 1.20
CA ILE A 50 10.94 8.36 -0.05
C ILE A 50 11.29 9.26 -1.25
N THR A 51 11.94 8.68 -2.25
CA THR A 51 12.22 9.40 -3.49
C THR A 51 11.03 9.32 -4.44
N HIS A 52 10.96 10.26 -5.41
CA HIS A 52 9.92 10.19 -6.45
C HIS A 52 9.99 8.88 -7.23
N LYS A 53 11.20 8.42 -7.55
CA LYS A 53 11.40 7.18 -8.27
C LYS A 53 10.82 6.00 -7.48
N MET A 54 11.13 5.92 -6.20
CA MET A 54 10.66 4.83 -5.35
C MET A 54 9.14 4.87 -5.16
N LEU A 55 8.59 6.05 -4.88
CA LEU A 55 7.15 6.18 -4.71
C LEU A 55 6.39 5.79 -5.98
N SER A 56 6.83 6.28 -7.14
CA SER A 56 6.22 5.92 -8.41
C SER A 56 6.24 4.43 -8.65
N GLN A 57 7.37 3.79 -8.34
CA GLN A 57 7.52 2.33 -8.50
C GLN A 57 6.59 1.56 -7.56
N GLN A 58 6.53 1.96 -6.29
CA GLN A 58 5.68 1.29 -5.30
C GLN A 58 4.20 1.42 -5.66
N LEU A 59 3.78 2.61 -6.09
CA LEU A 59 2.39 2.83 -6.50
C LEU A 59 2.02 2.01 -7.72
N LYS A 60 2.92 1.91 -8.72
CA LYS A 60 2.68 1.09 -9.90
C LYS A 60 2.53 -0.39 -9.55
N GLU A 61 3.38 -0.88 -8.65
CA GLU A 61 3.32 -2.28 -8.22
C GLU A 61 2.02 -2.57 -7.47
N LEU A 62 1.63 -1.69 -6.55
CA LEU A 62 0.38 -1.83 -5.81
C LEU A 62 -0.84 -1.80 -6.74
N GLU A 63 -0.81 -0.95 -7.73
CA GLU A 63 -1.88 -0.87 -8.73
C GLU A 63 -1.92 -2.15 -9.59
N ALA A 64 -0.77 -2.61 -10.05
CA ALA A 64 -0.66 -3.83 -10.85
C ALA A 64 -1.18 -5.06 -10.10
N ASP A 65 -0.95 -5.10 -8.79
CA ASP A 65 -1.42 -6.20 -7.94
C ASP A 65 -2.90 -6.04 -7.52
N GLY A 66 -3.55 -4.99 -7.99
CA GLY A 66 -4.97 -4.78 -7.74
C GLY A 66 -5.31 -4.32 -6.34
N LEU A 67 -4.35 -3.77 -5.60
CA LEU A 67 -4.57 -3.31 -4.22
C LEU A 67 -4.99 -1.86 -4.14
N ILE A 68 -4.57 -1.04 -5.11
CA ILE A 68 -4.96 0.36 -5.18
C ILE A 68 -5.50 0.67 -6.57
N HIS A 69 -6.35 1.69 -6.61
CA HIS A 69 -6.92 2.25 -7.82
C HIS A 69 -6.29 3.62 -8.05
N ARG A 70 -5.94 3.90 -9.30
CA ARG A 70 -5.43 5.20 -9.72
C ARG A 70 -6.47 5.83 -10.63
N GLU A 71 -6.97 7.00 -10.25
CA GLU A 71 -7.94 7.75 -11.04
C GLU A 71 -7.29 9.03 -11.57
N GLU A 72 -7.26 9.16 -12.88
CA GLU A 72 -6.72 10.35 -13.53
C GLU A 72 -7.86 11.22 -14.01
N TYR A 73 -7.84 12.49 -13.61
CA TYR A 73 -8.85 13.46 -14.02
C TYR A 73 -8.24 14.38 -15.06
N HIS A 74 -8.87 14.41 -16.24
CA HIS A 74 -8.42 15.27 -17.35
C HIS A 74 -8.95 16.69 -17.14
N GLN A 75 -8.20 17.45 -16.40
CA GLN A 75 -8.52 18.84 -16.08
C GLN A 75 -7.23 19.66 -16.05
N ILE A 76 -7.35 20.98 -15.85
CA ILE A 76 -6.19 21.89 -15.75
C ILE A 76 -6.25 22.56 -14.37
N PRO A 77 -5.26 22.35 -13.49
CA PRO A 77 -4.15 21.38 -13.66
C PRO A 77 -4.64 19.93 -13.56
N PRO A 78 -3.92 18.97 -14.13
CA PRO A 78 -4.31 17.55 -14.05
C PRO A 78 -4.27 17.05 -12.62
N LYS A 79 -5.18 16.12 -12.33
CA LYS A 79 -5.31 15.54 -10.98
C LYS A 79 -5.27 14.03 -11.07
N VAL A 80 -4.48 13.41 -10.19
CA VAL A 80 -4.42 11.95 -10.04
C VAL A 80 -4.67 11.61 -8.58
N GLU A 81 -5.63 10.72 -8.35
CA GLU A 81 -5.99 10.25 -6.99
C GLU A 81 -5.77 8.76 -6.86
N TYR A 82 -5.35 8.36 -5.67
CA TYR A 82 -5.14 6.96 -5.31
C TYR A 82 -6.08 6.56 -4.18
N SER A 83 -6.63 5.37 -4.27
CA SER A 83 -7.55 4.83 -3.26
C SER A 83 -7.39 3.32 -3.19
N LEU A 84 -7.85 2.71 -2.09
CA LEU A 84 -7.86 1.26 -1.98
C LEU A 84 -8.95 0.67 -2.84
N THR A 85 -8.64 -0.44 -3.51
CA THR A 85 -9.64 -1.29 -4.17
C THR A 85 -10.37 -2.12 -3.11
N ASP A 86 -11.42 -2.83 -3.50
CA ASP A 86 -12.09 -3.77 -2.60
C ASP A 86 -11.10 -4.83 -2.10
N LYS A 87 -10.22 -5.31 -2.98
CA LYS A 87 -9.16 -6.25 -2.59
C LYS A 87 -8.21 -5.61 -1.58
N GLY A 88 -7.80 -4.37 -1.82
CA GLY A 88 -6.93 -3.64 -0.90
C GLY A 88 -7.56 -3.46 0.47
N LYS A 89 -8.86 -3.24 0.52
CA LYS A 89 -9.60 -3.08 1.79
C LYS A 89 -9.58 -4.35 2.63
N THR A 90 -9.39 -5.51 2.02
CA THR A 90 -9.29 -6.76 2.79
C THR A 90 -8.02 -6.81 3.64
N LEU A 91 -7.05 -5.95 3.35
CA LEU A 91 -5.82 -5.86 4.14
C LEU A 91 -5.96 -4.96 5.37
N ILE A 92 -7.04 -4.18 5.47
CA ILE A 92 -7.20 -3.23 6.57
C ILE A 92 -7.06 -3.90 7.95
N PRO A 93 -7.71 -5.05 8.24
CA PRO A 93 -7.54 -5.68 9.54
C PRO A 93 -6.09 -6.06 9.85
N ILE A 94 -5.35 -6.49 8.83
CA ILE A 94 -3.93 -6.85 8.99
C ILE A 94 -3.11 -5.60 9.32
N LEU A 95 -3.35 -4.52 8.58
CA LEU A 95 -2.66 -3.25 8.80
C LEU A 95 -2.96 -2.66 10.18
N GLN A 96 -4.21 -2.81 10.63
CA GLN A 96 -4.60 -2.36 11.97
C GLN A 96 -3.85 -3.12 13.07
N LEU A 97 -3.69 -4.43 12.90
CA LEU A 97 -2.94 -5.25 13.85
C LEU A 97 -1.45 -4.89 13.82
N MET A 98 -0.90 -4.60 12.64
CA MET A 98 0.48 -4.13 12.54
C MET A 98 0.66 -2.79 13.27
N CYS A 99 -0.28 -1.88 13.10
CA CYS A 99 -0.25 -0.59 13.80
C CYS A 99 -0.31 -0.78 15.30
N GLN A 100 -1.22 -1.61 15.78
CA GLN A 100 -1.37 -1.91 17.20
C GLN A 100 -0.10 -2.52 17.78
N TRP A 101 0.45 -3.51 17.10
CA TRP A 101 1.68 -4.16 17.56
C TRP A 101 2.83 -3.16 17.65
N GLY A 102 2.94 -2.28 16.63
CA GLY A 102 3.95 -1.24 16.62
C GLY A 102 3.81 -0.29 17.79
N GLN A 103 2.57 0.18 18.06
CA GLN A 103 2.31 1.08 19.18
C GLN A 103 2.69 0.48 20.53
N GLU A 104 2.45 -0.82 20.69
CA GLU A 104 2.73 -1.51 21.94
C GLU A 104 4.20 -1.80 22.16
N ASN A 105 4.98 -1.87 21.08
CA ASN A 105 6.36 -2.34 21.14
C ASN A 105 7.41 -1.27 20.79
N MET A 106 7.04 -0.19 20.13
CA MET A 106 8.00 0.87 19.82
C MET A 106 8.32 1.69 21.07
N GLU A 107 9.56 2.13 21.17
CA GLU A 107 9.97 3.00 22.28
C GLU A 107 9.41 4.40 22.06
N HIS A 108 8.97 5.01 23.16
CA HIS A 108 8.52 6.40 23.16
C HIS A 108 9.74 7.30 23.39
N ILE A 109 9.88 8.25 22.51
CA ILE A 109 10.97 9.22 22.56
C ILE A 109 10.48 10.52 23.15
#